data_13ba37f2e0384e29ecd4182c40500c13
#
_entry.id   13ba37f2e0384e29ecd4182c40500c13
#
_cell.length_a   1.000
_cell.length_b   1.000
_cell.length_c   1.000
_cell.angle_alpha   90.00
_cell.angle_beta   90.00
_cell.angle_gamma   90.00
#
_symmetry.space_group_name_H-M   'P 1'
#
loop_
_entity.id
_entity.type
_entity.pdbx_description
1 polymer ?
#
loop_
_entity_poly.entity_id
_entity_poly.type
_entity_poly.pdbx_seq_one_letter_code
_entity_poly.pdbx_strand_id
1 'polypeptide(L)'
;MHYLEDSKCIKFDGTELPAKTYVIDYEEDYIMERVVRFLKEAEVYYLATADGNQPRVRPFGTAHIFEGKLYIQTGKVKDVSKQLHANPKAEICAFKNGEWVRVAGELIPDDRREARQSMLDAYPSLQKMYSADDGNTEVFYFQNATATFSSFTQEPAVVKF
;
A
#
# COMPACT_ATOMS: atom_id res chain seq x y z
N MET A 1 26.43 6.29 23.66
CA MET A 1 26.32 4.82 23.75
C MET A 1 25.39 4.52 24.92
N HIS A 2 24.07 4.47 24.69
CA HIS A 2 23.10 4.08 25.71
C HIS A 2 22.51 2.72 25.29
N TYR A 3 22.85 1.72 26.09
CA TYR A 3 22.18 0.42 26.04
C TYR A 3 20.82 0.56 26.69
N LEU A 4 19.76 0.32 25.94
CA LEU A 4 18.44 0.01 26.48
C LEU A 4 18.32 -1.50 26.62
N GLU A 5 18.59 -2.00 27.82
CA GLU A 5 18.07 -3.28 28.27
C GLU A 5 16.59 -3.09 28.55
N ASP A 6 15.76 -3.61 27.66
CA ASP A 6 14.47 -4.23 28.01
C ASP A 6 13.93 -4.95 26.77
N SER A 7 14.13 -6.25 26.78
CA SER A 7 13.55 -7.19 25.81
C SER A 7 12.05 -7.29 26.04
N LYS A 8 11.27 -6.42 25.42
CA LYS A 8 9.84 -6.61 25.24
C LYS A 8 9.60 -7.12 23.83
N CYS A 9 9.33 -8.43 23.72
CA CYS A 9 8.75 -8.99 22.52
C CYS A 9 7.45 -8.24 22.21
N ILE A 10 7.36 -7.61 21.06
CA ILE A 10 6.11 -7.06 20.54
C ILE A 10 5.32 -8.26 19.98
N LYS A 11 4.24 -8.63 20.63
CA LYS A 11 3.31 -9.64 20.12
C LYS A 11 2.35 -8.96 19.15
N PHE A 12 2.50 -9.26 17.88
CA PHE A 12 1.50 -8.98 16.87
C PHE A 12 0.92 -10.32 16.39
N ASP A 13 -0.41 -10.47 16.38
CA ASP A 13 -1.16 -11.62 15.88
C ASP A 13 -0.77 -13.03 16.42
N GLY A 14 -0.10 -13.09 17.57
CA GLY A 14 0.31 -14.35 18.17
C GLY A 14 1.68 -14.89 17.75
N THR A 15 2.44 -14.16 16.89
CA THR A 15 3.77 -14.55 16.46
C THR A 15 4.84 -13.82 17.27
N GLU A 16 5.75 -14.57 17.92
CA GLU A 16 6.93 -14.00 18.59
C GLU A 16 8.02 -13.72 17.59
N LEU A 17 8.46 -12.44 17.51
CA LEU A 17 9.63 -12.06 16.73
C LEU A 17 10.90 -12.16 17.61
N PRO A 18 12.00 -12.72 17.11
CA PRO A 18 13.25 -12.83 17.86
C PRO A 18 13.89 -11.47 18.10
N ALA A 19 14.24 -11.19 19.36
CA ALA A 19 15.01 -10.02 19.75
C ALA A 19 16.46 -10.18 19.27
N LYS A 20 16.89 -9.41 18.31
CA LYS A 20 18.19 -8.75 18.13
C LYS A 20 18.61 -8.52 16.67
N THR A 21 18.92 -7.30 16.37
CA THR A 21 20.02 -6.76 15.54
C THR A 21 19.79 -6.51 14.04
N TYR A 22 18.59 -6.73 13.45
CA TYR A 22 18.28 -6.28 12.08
C TYR A 22 16.88 -5.66 11.98
N VAL A 23 16.53 -4.80 12.96
CA VAL A 23 15.13 -4.44 13.26
C VAL A 23 14.52 -3.47 12.24
N ILE A 24 15.28 -2.65 11.51
CA ILE A 24 14.72 -1.57 10.69
C ILE A 24 14.14 -2.08 9.38
N ASP A 25 14.85 -2.90 8.62
CA ASP A 25 14.38 -3.40 7.32
C ASP A 25 13.30 -4.49 7.47
N TYR A 26 13.41 -5.36 8.47
CA TYR A 26 12.41 -6.42 8.72
C TYR A 26 11.07 -5.87 9.21
N GLU A 27 11.06 -4.76 9.96
CA GLU A 27 9.81 -4.15 10.42
C GLU A 27 9.06 -3.47 9.26
N GLU A 28 9.75 -2.77 8.36
CA GLU A 28 9.11 -2.12 7.21
C GLU A 28 8.53 -3.14 6.23
N ASP A 29 9.28 -4.19 5.89
CA ASP A 29 8.82 -5.27 5.02
C ASP A 29 7.62 -6.01 5.64
N TYR A 30 7.67 -6.32 6.93
CA TYR A 30 6.56 -6.96 7.64
C TYR A 30 5.30 -6.07 7.68
N ILE A 31 5.47 -4.77 7.92
CA ILE A 31 4.37 -3.81 7.94
C ILE A 31 3.71 -3.73 6.56
N MET A 32 4.52 -3.65 5.52
CA MET A 32 4.04 -3.55 4.14
C MET A 32 3.32 -4.83 3.71
N GLU A 33 3.86 -6.00 4.06
CA GLU A 33 3.19 -7.29 3.84
C GLU A 33 1.83 -7.36 4.56
N ARG A 34 1.74 -6.84 5.78
CA ARG A 34 0.48 -6.78 6.54
C ARG A 34 -0.55 -5.88 5.84
N VAL A 35 -0.12 -4.71 5.34
CA VAL A 35 -1.01 -3.83 4.56
C VAL A 35 -1.49 -4.54 3.31
N VAL A 36 -0.59 -5.09 2.50
CA VAL A 36 -0.94 -5.78 1.24
C VAL A 36 -1.86 -6.96 1.49
N ARG A 37 -1.58 -7.76 2.51
CA ARG A 37 -2.45 -8.88 2.92
C ARG A 37 -3.86 -8.40 3.26
N PHE A 38 -3.99 -7.34 4.07
CA PHE A 38 -5.29 -6.78 4.42
C PHE A 38 -6.06 -6.30 3.19
N LEU A 39 -5.39 -5.58 2.27
CA LEU A 39 -6.01 -5.09 1.03
C LEU A 39 -6.48 -6.24 0.13
N LYS A 40 -5.66 -7.30 -0.01
CA LYS A 40 -6.02 -8.49 -0.80
C LYS A 40 -7.20 -9.26 -0.20
N GLU A 41 -7.23 -9.40 1.13
CA GLU A 41 -8.32 -10.09 1.83
C GLU A 41 -9.63 -9.29 1.84
N ALA A 42 -9.54 -7.96 1.80
CA ALA A 42 -10.70 -7.09 1.62
C ALA A 42 -11.22 -7.09 0.17
N GLU A 43 -10.41 -7.57 -0.79
CA GLU A 43 -10.67 -7.64 -2.23
C GLU A 43 -10.80 -6.27 -2.90
N VAL A 44 -11.55 -5.36 -2.29
CA VAL A 44 -11.76 -3.98 -2.77
C VAL A 44 -11.34 -3.00 -1.67
N TYR A 45 -10.57 -2.02 -2.06
CA TYR A 45 -10.29 -0.83 -1.25
C TYR A 45 -10.69 0.42 -2.02
N TYR A 46 -10.81 1.54 -1.34
CA TYR A 46 -11.17 2.82 -1.93
C TYR A 46 -9.98 3.75 -1.92
N LEU A 47 -9.67 4.31 -3.10
CA LEU A 47 -8.60 5.28 -3.27
C LEU A 47 -9.20 6.68 -3.35
N ALA A 48 -8.78 7.55 -2.45
CA ALA A 48 -9.09 8.97 -2.45
C ALA A 48 -7.94 9.79 -3.04
N THR A 49 -8.29 10.74 -3.91
CA THR A 49 -7.38 11.71 -4.53
C THR A 49 -8.01 13.10 -4.51
N ALA A 50 -7.23 14.13 -4.83
CA ALA A 50 -7.73 15.48 -5.01
C ALA A 50 -7.81 15.84 -6.51
N ASP A 51 -8.90 16.47 -6.89
CA ASP A 51 -9.13 17.08 -8.20
C ASP A 51 -9.31 18.59 -7.97
N GLY A 52 -8.21 19.32 -7.94
CA GLY A 52 -8.20 20.67 -7.38
C GLY A 52 -8.59 20.65 -5.89
N ASN A 53 -9.68 21.30 -5.53
CA ASN A 53 -10.23 21.28 -4.17
C ASN A 53 -11.35 20.24 -3.97
N GLN A 54 -11.69 19.46 -5.00
CA GLN A 54 -12.72 18.42 -4.91
C GLN A 54 -12.10 17.07 -4.56
N PRO A 55 -12.44 16.45 -3.42
CA PRO A 55 -12.08 15.07 -3.13
C PRO A 55 -12.76 14.12 -4.13
N ARG A 56 -12.02 13.13 -4.59
CA ARG A 56 -12.51 12.05 -5.44
C ARG A 56 -12.21 10.70 -4.81
N VAL A 57 -13.14 9.76 -4.89
CA VAL A 57 -12.98 8.41 -4.38
C VAL A 57 -13.49 7.39 -5.40
N ARG A 58 -12.81 6.25 -5.51
CA ARG A 58 -13.20 5.14 -6.40
C ARG A 58 -12.67 3.81 -5.87
N PRO A 59 -13.30 2.67 -6.26
CA PRO A 59 -12.81 1.34 -5.90
C PRO A 59 -11.55 0.99 -6.66
N PHE A 60 -10.65 0.26 -5.99
CA PHE A 60 -9.42 -0.33 -6.49
C PHE A 60 -9.30 -1.77 -5.98
N GLY A 61 -8.54 -2.62 -6.67
CA GLY A 61 -8.39 -4.01 -6.29
C GLY A 61 -6.96 -4.55 -6.39
N THR A 62 -5.97 -3.73 -6.80
CA THR A 62 -4.58 -4.17 -6.94
C THR A 62 -3.72 -3.65 -5.81
N ALA A 63 -2.94 -4.54 -5.18
CA ALA A 63 -1.92 -4.19 -4.20
C ALA A 63 -0.78 -5.21 -4.30
N HIS A 64 0.43 -4.74 -4.54
CA HIS A 64 1.60 -5.60 -4.78
C HIS A 64 2.85 -4.96 -4.19
N ILE A 65 3.75 -5.79 -3.65
CA ILE A 65 5.07 -5.35 -3.21
C ILE A 65 6.07 -5.60 -4.35
N PHE A 66 6.75 -4.56 -4.76
CA PHE A 66 7.84 -4.64 -5.72
C PHE A 66 8.99 -3.78 -5.24
N GLU A 67 10.20 -4.35 -5.18
CA GLU A 67 11.42 -3.69 -4.66
C GLU A 67 11.19 -2.96 -3.32
N GLY A 68 10.51 -3.64 -2.37
CA GLY A 68 10.25 -3.10 -1.03
C GLY A 68 9.26 -1.93 -0.98
N LYS A 69 8.41 -1.73 -1.99
CA LYS A 69 7.39 -0.66 -2.04
C LYS A 69 6.00 -1.19 -2.34
N LEU A 70 4.99 -0.54 -1.78
CA LEU A 70 3.59 -0.84 -2.06
C LEU A 70 3.13 -0.19 -3.36
N TYR A 71 2.79 -1.00 -4.34
CA TYR A 71 2.31 -0.59 -5.66
C TYR A 71 0.82 -0.81 -5.84
N ILE A 72 0.21 0.11 -6.59
CA ILE A 72 -1.15 0.01 -7.13
C ILE A 72 -1.11 0.24 -8.64
N GLN A 73 -2.15 -0.22 -9.36
CA GLN A 73 -2.25 -0.08 -10.82
C GLN A 73 -3.47 0.72 -11.23
N THR A 74 -3.28 1.52 -12.28
CA THR A 74 -4.36 2.19 -13.02
C THR A 74 -4.06 2.21 -14.52
N GLY A 75 -4.80 3.03 -15.27
CA GLY A 75 -4.53 3.32 -16.69
C GLY A 75 -4.36 4.81 -16.91
N LYS A 76 -3.43 5.20 -17.77
CA LYS A 76 -3.10 6.62 -18.09
C LYS A 76 -4.29 7.42 -18.60
N VAL A 77 -5.27 6.77 -19.24
CA VAL A 77 -6.48 7.43 -19.76
C VAL A 77 -7.48 7.81 -18.66
N LYS A 78 -7.35 7.27 -17.45
CA LYS A 78 -8.29 7.50 -16.36
C LYS A 78 -8.01 8.84 -15.64
N ASP A 79 -9.07 9.47 -15.14
CA ASP A 79 -8.95 10.73 -14.40
C ASP A 79 -8.10 10.61 -13.13
N VAL A 80 -8.11 9.45 -12.48
CA VAL A 80 -7.26 9.19 -11.31
C VAL A 80 -5.77 9.33 -11.63
N SER A 81 -5.34 8.89 -12.81
CA SER A 81 -3.96 9.09 -13.27
C SER A 81 -3.63 10.58 -13.37
N LYS A 82 -4.49 11.36 -14.03
CA LYS A 82 -4.31 12.82 -14.16
C LYS A 82 -4.28 13.52 -12.80
N GLN A 83 -5.15 13.10 -11.87
CA GLN A 83 -5.22 13.65 -10.52
C GLN A 83 -3.94 13.38 -9.74
N LEU A 84 -3.41 12.14 -9.79
CA LEU A 84 -2.17 11.77 -9.10
C LEU A 84 -0.93 12.45 -9.68
N HIS A 85 -0.88 12.66 -11.00
CA HIS A 85 0.20 13.45 -11.62
C HIS A 85 0.15 14.93 -11.23
N ALA A 86 -1.06 15.49 -11.02
CA ALA A 86 -1.24 16.87 -10.57
C ALA A 86 -1.00 17.03 -9.07
N ASN A 87 -1.39 16.05 -8.26
CA ASN A 87 -1.21 16.03 -6.81
C ASN A 87 -1.02 14.59 -6.35
N PRO A 88 0.20 14.20 -5.92
CA PRO A 88 0.49 12.82 -5.53
C PRO A 88 -0.12 12.40 -4.19
N LYS A 89 -0.64 13.34 -3.40
CA LYS A 89 -1.24 13.04 -2.09
C LYS A 89 -2.51 12.21 -2.26
N ALA A 90 -2.52 11.06 -1.61
CA ALA A 90 -3.62 10.11 -1.70
C ALA A 90 -3.83 9.37 -0.38
N GLU A 91 -5.01 8.82 -0.22
CA GLU A 91 -5.32 7.92 0.88
C GLU A 91 -6.12 6.73 0.34
N ILE A 92 -5.78 5.54 0.79
CA ILE A 92 -6.60 4.34 0.58
C ILE A 92 -7.27 3.93 1.88
N CYS A 93 -8.46 3.32 1.76
CA CYS A 93 -9.19 2.75 2.87
C CYS A 93 -9.79 1.41 2.49
N ALA A 94 -9.57 0.39 3.31
CA ALA A 94 -10.21 -0.92 3.19
C ALA A 94 -10.86 -1.31 4.51
N PHE A 95 -12.02 -1.93 4.44
CA PHE A 95 -12.76 -2.44 5.60
C PHE A 95 -13.00 -3.94 5.47
N LYS A 96 -12.78 -4.68 6.56
CA LYS A 96 -13.02 -6.12 6.62
C LYS A 96 -13.29 -6.57 8.07
N ASN A 97 -14.37 -7.27 8.28
CA ASN A 97 -14.69 -7.95 9.57
C ASN A 97 -14.61 -7.03 10.81
N GLY A 98 -15.08 -5.78 10.70
CA GLY A 98 -15.06 -4.83 11.82
C GLY A 98 -13.72 -4.11 12.02
N GLU A 99 -12.75 -4.36 11.17
CA GLU A 99 -11.45 -3.70 11.14
C GLU A 99 -11.28 -2.91 9.83
N TRP A 100 -10.47 -1.87 9.86
CA TRP A 100 -10.10 -1.13 8.65
C TRP A 100 -8.66 -0.67 8.70
N VAL A 101 -8.08 -0.54 7.50
CA VAL A 101 -6.77 0.07 7.31
C VAL A 101 -6.91 1.32 6.44
N ARG A 102 -6.25 2.40 6.83
CA ARG A 102 -6.03 3.57 5.97
C ARG A 102 -4.54 3.71 5.74
N VAL A 103 -4.17 3.98 4.49
CA VAL A 103 -2.78 4.29 4.13
C VAL A 103 -2.78 5.65 3.43
N ALA A 104 -2.23 6.65 4.10
CA ALA A 104 -2.08 7.99 3.58
C ALA A 104 -0.62 8.24 3.21
N GLY A 105 -0.37 8.83 2.05
CA GLY A 105 0.97 9.11 1.56
C GLY A 105 0.97 9.77 0.19
N GLU A 106 2.08 9.67 -0.50
CA GLU A 106 2.24 10.16 -1.86
C GLU A 106 2.34 8.99 -2.82
N LEU A 107 1.54 9.00 -3.89
CA LEU A 107 1.58 8.01 -4.96
C LEU A 107 2.46 8.53 -6.09
N ILE A 108 3.62 7.90 -6.24
CA ILE A 108 4.64 8.28 -7.21
C ILE A 108 4.57 7.34 -8.42
N PRO A 109 4.47 7.85 -9.66
CA PRO A 109 4.46 7.00 -10.84
C PRO A 109 5.81 6.30 -11.05
N ASP A 110 5.78 5.05 -11.49
CA ASP A 110 6.96 4.30 -11.91
C ASP A 110 6.79 3.89 -13.38
N ASP A 111 7.52 4.55 -14.27
CA ASP A 111 7.45 4.32 -15.72
C ASP A 111 8.27 3.11 -16.18
N ARG A 112 8.94 2.40 -15.26
CA ARG A 112 9.72 1.21 -15.63
C ARG A 112 8.80 0.08 -16.08
N ARG A 113 9.19 -0.58 -17.17
CA ARG A 113 8.47 -1.74 -17.70
C ARG A 113 8.38 -2.88 -16.68
N GLU A 114 9.47 -3.10 -15.93
CA GLU A 114 9.60 -4.13 -14.91
C GLU A 114 8.57 -3.97 -13.78
N ALA A 115 8.31 -2.74 -13.35
CA ALA A 115 7.30 -2.44 -12.34
C ALA A 115 5.88 -2.78 -12.84
N ARG A 116 5.55 -2.41 -14.09
CA ARG A 116 4.27 -2.78 -14.71
C ARG A 116 4.14 -4.28 -14.86
N GLN A 117 5.19 -4.95 -15.34
CA GLN A 117 5.18 -6.40 -15.53
C GLN A 117 5.02 -7.14 -14.21
N SER A 118 5.74 -6.73 -13.15
CA SER A 118 5.63 -7.32 -11.82
C SER A 118 4.21 -7.26 -11.27
N MET A 119 3.50 -6.14 -11.47
CA MET A 119 2.09 -6.01 -11.09
C MET A 119 1.20 -6.98 -11.88
N LEU A 120 1.40 -7.08 -13.19
CA LEU A 120 0.61 -7.97 -14.05
C LEU A 120 0.88 -9.45 -13.74
N ASP A 121 2.10 -9.81 -13.35
CA ASP A 121 2.45 -11.16 -12.92
C ASP A 121 1.79 -11.53 -11.58
N ALA A 122 1.65 -10.54 -10.68
CA ALA A 122 0.91 -10.71 -9.43
C ALA A 122 -0.62 -10.83 -9.62
N TYR A 123 -1.13 -10.32 -10.73
CA TYR A 123 -2.56 -10.34 -11.10
C TYR A 123 -2.77 -10.86 -12.54
N PRO A 124 -2.58 -12.16 -12.82
CA PRO A 124 -2.64 -12.70 -14.18
C PRO A 124 -3.96 -12.43 -14.92
N SER A 125 -5.08 -12.29 -14.19
CA SER A 125 -6.38 -11.95 -14.77
C SER A 125 -6.40 -10.59 -15.48
N LEU A 126 -5.55 -9.65 -15.04
CA LEU A 126 -5.43 -8.34 -15.67
C LEU A 126 -4.77 -8.38 -17.04
N GLN A 127 -3.97 -9.41 -17.33
CA GLN A 127 -3.28 -9.58 -18.63
C GLN A 127 -4.25 -9.77 -19.79
N LYS A 128 -5.54 -10.02 -19.52
CA LYS A 128 -6.60 -10.04 -20.55
C LYS A 128 -6.95 -8.62 -21.05
N MET A 129 -6.67 -7.58 -20.27
CA MET A 129 -7.07 -6.20 -20.54
C MET A 129 -5.88 -5.24 -20.61
N TYR A 130 -4.75 -5.62 -20.02
CA TYR A 130 -3.55 -4.77 -19.85
C TYR A 130 -2.30 -5.54 -20.25
N SER A 131 -1.30 -4.82 -20.75
CA SER A 131 0.05 -5.33 -20.90
C SER A 131 1.07 -4.26 -20.48
N ALA A 132 2.28 -4.70 -20.15
CA ALA A 132 3.35 -3.78 -19.75
C ALA A 132 3.74 -2.78 -20.87
N ASP A 133 3.40 -3.11 -22.12
CA ASP A 133 3.78 -2.37 -23.33
C ASP A 133 2.56 -1.76 -24.06
N ASP A 134 1.37 -1.71 -23.43
CA ASP A 134 0.14 -1.22 -24.06
C ASP A 134 0.03 0.32 -24.13
N GLY A 135 1.00 1.04 -23.56
CA GLY A 135 1.01 2.50 -23.51
C GLY A 135 -0.01 3.11 -22.54
N ASN A 136 -0.85 2.29 -21.89
CA ASN A 136 -1.90 2.72 -20.97
C ASN A 136 -1.69 2.24 -19.55
N THR A 137 -1.17 1.03 -19.34
CA THR A 137 -0.91 0.48 -18.01
C THR A 137 0.06 1.36 -17.24
N GLU A 138 -0.34 1.79 -16.07
CA GLU A 138 0.44 2.66 -15.19
C GLU A 138 0.41 2.11 -13.76
N VAL A 139 1.56 2.16 -13.10
CA VAL A 139 1.70 1.78 -11.70
C VAL A 139 2.26 2.95 -10.89
N PHE A 140 1.80 3.04 -9.65
CA PHE A 140 2.25 4.02 -8.68
C PHE A 140 2.69 3.28 -7.42
N TYR A 141 3.72 3.78 -6.74
CA TYR A 141 4.08 3.29 -5.42
C TYR A 141 3.88 4.35 -4.34
N PHE A 142 3.55 3.91 -3.13
CA PHE A 142 3.48 4.78 -1.97
C PHE A 142 4.88 5.19 -1.51
N GLN A 143 5.01 6.48 -1.21
CA GLN A 143 6.18 7.11 -0.58
C GLN A 143 5.72 7.94 0.61
N ASN A 144 6.55 8.01 1.65
CA ASN A 144 6.23 8.75 2.88
C ASN A 144 4.86 8.35 3.45
N ALA A 145 4.59 7.04 3.48
CA ALA A 145 3.28 6.54 3.81
C ALA A 145 3.10 6.27 5.31
N THR A 146 1.88 6.46 5.77
CA THR A 146 1.44 6.10 7.11
C THR A 146 0.23 5.19 7.00
N ALA A 147 0.36 3.96 7.51
CA ALA A 147 -0.76 3.04 7.65
C ALA A 147 -1.33 3.10 9.06
N THR A 148 -2.65 3.23 9.16
CA THR A 148 -3.40 3.21 10.42
C THR A 148 -4.37 2.04 10.39
N PHE A 149 -4.13 1.05 11.25
CA PHE A 149 -5.03 -0.08 11.47
C PHE A 149 -5.96 0.25 12.63
N SER A 150 -7.25 0.11 12.41
CA SER A 150 -8.28 0.49 13.38
C SER A 150 -9.35 -0.58 13.50
N SER A 151 -10.03 -0.60 14.64
CA SER A 151 -11.21 -1.42 14.89
C SER A 151 -12.16 -0.67 15.83
N PHE A 152 -13.35 -1.21 16.06
CA PHE A 152 -14.30 -0.62 17.01
C PHE A 152 -13.96 -0.91 18.48
N THR A 153 -13.00 -1.80 18.74
CA THR A 153 -12.74 -2.34 20.09
C THR A 153 -11.31 -2.13 20.59
N GLN A 154 -10.39 -1.70 19.73
CA GLN A 154 -8.98 -1.56 20.08
C GLN A 154 -8.45 -0.17 19.67
N GLU A 155 -7.42 0.27 20.38
CA GLU A 155 -6.69 1.49 19.99
C GLU A 155 -6.05 1.33 18.61
N PRO A 156 -6.04 2.40 17.79
CA PRO A 156 -5.41 2.36 16.48
C PRO A 156 -3.91 2.09 16.55
N ALA A 157 -3.43 1.20 15.68
CA ALA A 157 -2.00 0.99 15.46
C ALA A 157 -1.54 1.80 14.24
N VAL A 158 -0.54 2.67 14.45
CA VAL A 158 -0.01 3.57 13.40
C VAL A 158 1.42 3.18 13.08
N VAL A 159 1.70 2.96 11.80
CA VAL A 159 3.01 2.58 11.28
C VAL A 159 3.36 3.42 10.05
N LYS A 160 4.65 3.70 9.85
CA LYS A 160 5.17 4.48 8.71
C LYS A 160 6.09 3.62 7.87
N PHE A 161 6.09 3.83 6.57
CA PHE A 161 6.96 3.16 5.63
C PHE A 161 7.18 3.99 4.34
#